data_1aceb115549a8e63101e097901be468f
#
_entry.id   1aceb115549a8e63101e097901be468f
#
_cell.length_a   1.000
_cell.length_b   1.000
_cell.length_c   1.000
_cell.angle_alpha   90.00
_cell.angle_beta   90.00
_cell.angle_gamma   90.00
#
_symmetry.space_group_name_H-M   'P 1'
#
loop_
_entity.id
_entity.type
_entity.pdbx_description
1 polymer ?
#
loop_
_entity_poly.entity_id
_entity_poly.type
_entity_poly.pdbx_seq_one_letter_code
_entity_poly.pdbx_strand_id
1 'polypeptide(L)' 'MAQEKKTNAGGRSCFQIITVIGISPESWEKAAASAVEQASKMYQVAATEGIELTMHLENGKVGAYIAKVKLAANLTANPK' A
#
# COMPACT_ATOMS: atom_id res chain seq x y z
N MET A 1 -10.40 27.45 7.27
CA MET A 1 -10.20 27.21 7.27
C MET A 1 -9.79 26.67 7.15
N ALA A 2 -9.50 26.72 7.03
CA ALA A 2 -9.06 26.24 6.90
C ALA A 2 -8.62 25.58 6.72
N GLN A 3 -8.66 25.20 6.71
CA GLN A 3 -8.29 24.64 6.58
C GLN A 3 -7.80 24.23 6.08
N GLU A 4 -7.78 24.31 5.79
CA GLU A 4 -7.29 24.10 5.30
C GLU A 4 -6.52 24.17 5.05
N LYS A 5 -6.29 24.43 5.14
CA LYS A 5 -5.58 24.65 4.93
C LYS A 5 -4.75 24.40 4.96
N LYS A 6 -4.45 24.23 5.07
CA LYS A 6 -3.62 24.08 5.02
C LYS A 6 -2.88 23.40 4.80
N THR A 7 -2.65 23.12 4.54
CA THR A 7 -1.96 22.52 4.29
C THR A 7 -1.21 22.35 3.52
N ASN A 8 -0.83 22.29 3.23
CA ASN A 8 0.07 22.14 2.52
C ASN A 8 0.12 22.84 1.46
N ALA A 9 0.80 23.07 1.11
CA ALA A 9 1.19 23.79 0.06
C ALA A 9 0.10 24.15 -0.61
N GLY A 10 -0.11 25.12 -0.70
CA GLY A 10 -1.32 25.31 -1.11
C GLY A 10 -2.22 24.52 -0.26
N GLY A 11 -1.69 23.85 0.65
CA GLY A 11 -2.45 23.11 1.57
C GLY A 11 -3.36 22.06 0.98
N ARG A 12 -3.18 21.76 -0.27
CA ARG A 12 -4.03 20.75 -0.87
C ARG A 12 -3.29 19.46 -1.05
N SER A 13 -3.96 18.40 -0.72
CA SER A 13 -3.40 17.08 -0.91
C SER A 13 -4.47 16.17 -1.44
N CYS A 14 -4.12 15.43 -2.44
CA CYS A 14 -5.01 14.43 -3.01
C CYS A 14 -4.31 13.11 -2.96
N PHE A 15 -5.08 12.08 -2.65
CA PHE A 15 -4.54 10.73 -2.58
C PHE A 15 -5.32 9.83 -3.50
N GLN A 16 -4.67 8.84 -4.00
CA GLN A 16 -5.33 7.78 -4.73
C GLN A 16 -5.12 6.49 -3.97
N ILE A 17 -6.07 5.59 -4.11
CA ILE A 17 -5.94 4.29 -3.50
C ILE A 17 -5.38 3.35 -4.54
N ILE A 18 -4.27 2.73 -4.21
CA ILE A 18 -3.69 1.70 -5.07
C ILE A 18 -3.74 0.39 -4.35
N THR A 19 -3.85 -0.69 -5.09
CA THR A 19 -3.88 -2.02 -4.53
C THR A 19 -2.64 -2.76 -5.01
N VAL A 20 -1.88 -3.27 -4.06
CA VAL A 20 -0.65 -3.98 -4.37
C VAL A 20 -0.72 -5.35 -3.72
N ILE A 21 -0.27 -6.36 -4.42
CA ILE A 21 -0.29 -7.72 -3.90
C ILE A 21 1.14 -8.17 -3.65
N GLY A 22 1.40 -8.57 -2.41
CA GLY A 22 2.68 -9.14 -2.05
C GLY A 22 2.52 -10.62 -1.77
N ILE A 23 3.54 -11.39 -2.06
CA ILE A 23 3.51 -12.83 -1.88
C ILE A 23 4.79 -13.24 -1.18
N SER A 24 4.65 -14.10 -0.19
CA SER A 24 5.81 -14.62 0.53
C SER A 24 5.56 -16.08 0.89
N PRO A 25 6.56 -16.93 0.76
CA PRO A 25 6.43 -18.32 1.21
C PRO A 25 6.55 -18.42 2.71
N GLU A 26 6.89 -17.37 3.42
CA GLU A 26 7.20 -17.42 4.83
C GLU A 26 6.12 -16.88 5.74
N SER A 27 5.54 -15.74 5.41
CA SER A 27 4.56 -15.15 6.30
C SER A 27 3.78 -14.04 5.60
N TRP A 28 2.62 -13.73 6.18
CA TRP A 28 1.85 -12.58 5.71
C TRP A 28 2.58 -11.27 5.98
N GLU A 29 3.31 -11.20 7.09
CA GLU A 29 4.07 -10.01 7.41
C GLU A 29 5.04 -9.67 6.30
N LYS A 30 5.75 -10.68 5.85
CA LYS A 30 6.73 -10.47 4.80
C LYS A 30 6.05 -10.17 3.47
N ALA A 31 4.90 -10.79 3.22
CA ALA A 31 4.15 -10.51 2.02
C ALA A 31 3.70 -9.06 2.00
N ALA A 32 3.14 -8.59 3.11
CA ALA A 32 2.66 -7.22 3.19
C ALA A 32 3.81 -6.22 3.10
N ALA A 33 4.90 -6.50 3.81
CA ALA A 33 6.06 -5.63 3.78
C ALA A 33 6.62 -5.51 2.37
N SER A 34 6.64 -6.63 1.65
CA SER A 34 7.13 -6.64 0.29
C SER A 34 6.25 -5.77 -0.60
N ALA A 35 4.93 -5.86 -0.41
CA ALA A 35 4.01 -5.05 -1.22
C ALA A 35 4.24 -3.57 -0.97
N VAL A 36 4.35 -3.18 0.30
CA VAL A 36 4.56 -1.78 0.64
C VAL A 36 5.91 -1.28 0.13
N GLU A 37 6.91 -2.11 0.27
CA GLU A 37 8.25 -1.73 -0.16
C GLU A 37 8.30 -1.48 -1.66
N GLN A 38 7.69 -2.37 -2.44
CA GLN A 38 7.68 -2.19 -3.88
C GLN A 38 6.87 -0.97 -4.29
N ALA A 39 5.74 -0.76 -3.65
CA ALA A 39 4.91 0.39 -3.96
C ALA A 39 5.64 1.69 -3.65
N SER A 40 6.42 1.69 -2.57
CA SER A 40 7.14 2.89 -2.15
C SER A 40 8.22 3.30 -3.13
N LYS A 41 8.63 2.39 -3.97
CA LYS A 41 9.62 2.73 -5.00
C LYS A 41 9.01 3.51 -6.15
N MET A 42 7.71 3.39 -6.34
CA MET A 42 7.03 4.01 -7.47
C MET A 42 6.09 5.13 -7.05
N TYR A 43 5.63 5.11 -5.81
CA TYR A 43 4.66 6.08 -5.33
C TYR A 43 5.11 6.63 -3.99
N GLN A 44 4.61 7.79 -3.67
CA GLN A 44 4.81 8.34 -2.35
C GLN A 44 3.65 7.85 -1.48
N VAL A 45 3.89 6.76 -0.76
CA VAL A 45 2.85 6.12 0.02
C VAL A 45 2.73 6.80 1.37
N ALA A 46 1.52 7.17 1.72
CA ALA A 46 1.27 7.88 2.97
C ALA A 46 0.70 6.98 4.05
N ALA A 47 -0.13 6.02 3.68
CA ALA A 47 -0.79 5.22 4.69
C ALA A 47 -1.31 3.92 4.09
N THR A 48 -1.58 2.98 4.98
CA THR A 48 -2.24 1.74 4.62
C THR A 48 -3.72 1.91 4.90
N GLU A 49 -4.55 1.65 3.90
CA GLU A 49 -5.99 1.82 4.04
C GLU A 49 -6.71 0.51 4.31
N GLY A 50 -6.11 -0.59 3.97
CA GLY A 50 -6.74 -1.87 4.23
C GLY A 50 -5.81 -2.98 3.80
N ILE A 51 -6.04 -4.16 4.36
CA ILE A 51 -5.23 -5.30 4.02
C ILE A 51 -6.11 -6.53 4.02
N GLU A 52 -5.91 -7.38 3.03
CA GLU A 52 -6.66 -8.61 2.90
C GLU A 52 -5.65 -9.74 2.78
N LEU A 53 -5.79 -10.75 3.64
CA LEU A 53 -4.82 -11.83 3.73
C LEU A 53 -5.42 -13.12 3.21
N THR A 54 -4.70 -13.77 2.32
CA THR A 54 -5.13 -15.05 1.80
C THR A 54 -3.93 -15.98 1.73
N MET A 55 -4.19 -17.22 1.35
CA MET A 55 -3.14 -18.22 1.22
C MET A 55 -3.35 -19.00 -0.06
N HIS A 56 -2.27 -19.33 -0.68
CA HIS A 56 -2.29 -20.27 -1.79
C HIS A 56 -1.97 -21.65 -1.25
N LEU A 57 -2.81 -22.62 -1.53
CA LEU A 57 -2.65 -23.96 -1.03
C LEU A 57 -2.23 -24.90 -2.13
N GLU A 58 -1.32 -25.79 -1.80
CA GLU A 58 -0.90 -26.84 -2.70
C GLU A 58 -0.98 -28.16 -1.96
N ASN A 59 -1.82 -29.06 -2.45
CA ASN A 59 -1.99 -30.38 -1.85
C ASN A 59 -2.34 -30.26 -0.37
N GLY A 60 -3.19 -29.29 -0.03
CA GLY A 60 -3.63 -29.11 1.34
C GLY A 60 -2.63 -28.44 2.24
N LYS A 61 -1.54 -27.97 1.69
CA LYS A 61 -0.51 -27.29 2.49
C LYS A 61 -0.35 -25.87 1.98
N VAL A 62 0.08 -24.98 2.88
CA VAL A 62 0.30 -23.60 2.49
C VAL A 62 1.53 -23.50 1.62
N GLY A 63 1.34 -23.04 0.39
CA GLY A 63 2.45 -22.83 -0.52
C GLY A 63 2.94 -21.39 -0.50
N ALA A 64 2.03 -20.46 -0.23
CA ALA A 64 2.40 -19.05 -0.21
C ALA A 64 1.39 -18.27 0.59
N TYR A 65 1.86 -17.19 1.20
CA TYR A 65 1.01 -16.22 1.90
C TYR A 65 0.86 -15.01 0.99
N ILE A 66 -0.35 -14.54 0.85
CA ILE A 66 -0.67 -13.45 -0.08
C ILE A 66 -1.30 -12.31 0.70
N ALA A 67 -0.73 -11.13 0.56
CA ALA A 67 -1.26 -9.93 1.19
C ALA A 67 -1.67 -8.95 0.09
N LYS A 68 -2.95 -8.62 0.07
CA LYS A 68 -3.45 -7.58 -0.82
C LYS A 68 -3.58 -6.32 0.01
N VAL A 69 -2.77 -5.32 -0.29
CA VAL A 69 -2.66 -4.12 0.52
C VAL A 69 -3.19 -2.94 -0.26
N LYS A 70 -4.13 -2.22 0.36
CA LYS A 70 -4.61 -0.96 -0.21
C LYS A 70 -3.86 0.17 0.43
N LEU A 71 -3.26 0.99 -0.40
CA LEU A 71 -2.41 2.07 0.06
C LEU A 71 -2.91 3.41 -0.44
N ALA A 72 -2.80 4.40 0.42
CA ALA A 72 -3.08 5.78 0.00
C ALA A 72 -1.78 6.36 -0.51
N ALA A 73 -1.73 6.63 -1.78
CA ALA A 73 -0.54 7.20 -2.41
C ALA A 73 -0.79 8.66 -2.72
N ASN A 74 0.21 9.46 -2.48
CA ASN A 74 0.08 10.89 -2.68
C ASN A 74 0.00 11.21 -4.16
N LEU A 75 -1.11 11.77 -4.58
CA LEU A 75 -1.33 12.07 -5.98
C LEU A 75 -0.67 13.37 -6.40
N THR A 76 -0.46 14.27 -5.47
CA THR A 76 0.07 15.59 -5.79
C THR A 76 1.58 15.65 -5.80
N ALA A 77 2.19 14.56 -5.54
CA ALA A 77 3.64 14.59 -5.47
C ALA A 77 4.29 14.81 -6.78
N ASN A 78 3.95 15.18 -7.62
CA ASN A 78 4.57 15.37 -8.78
C ASN A 78 5.34 16.44 -8.97
N PRO A 79 6.00 16.58 -9.11
CA PRO A 79 6.59 17.41 -9.09
C PRO A 79 7.06 18.16 -9.62
N LYS A 80 6.82 18.17 -9.68
CA LYS A 80 7.23 18.76 -9.96
C LYS A 80 7.28 18.90 -10.08
#